data_15e03b989c2f601ed1a85e66e60f0b31
#
_entry.id   15e03b989c2f601ed1a85e66e60f0b31
#
_cell.length_a   1.000
_cell.length_b   1.000
_cell.length_c   1.000
_cell.angle_alpha   90.00
_cell.angle_beta   90.00
_cell.angle_gamma   90.00
#
_symmetry.space_group_name_H-M   'P 1'
#
loop_
_entity.id
_entity.type
_entity.pdbx_description
1 polymer ?
#
loop_
_entity_poly.entity_id
_entity_poly.type
_entity_poly.pdbx_seq_one_letter_code
_entity_poly.pdbx_strand_id
1 'polypeptide(L)'
;MVYITVMQSPIYHQMTLEEFLFQNFQAQTILNTNVSNTRTYAYETVSEHFTSRIDTDALIRKLVRFNDQTEALRAQERSTLYETFHIPKKSGGLRRIDAPKPDLMNALRNLKTIFEEDFHALYHTSAFAYVKNRCTVDAVKRHQKNNSKWFGKLDLHDFFGSTTLDYVIKMFSMVFPFSEIVKFPNGEAELRKALDLAFLNGGLPQGTPLSPLIT
;
A
#
# COMPACT_ATOMS: atom_id res chain seq x y z
N MET A 1 -7.02 17.23 -2.39
CA MET A 1 -7.50 17.56 -3.75
C MET A 1 -6.77 16.67 -4.72
N VAL A 2 -7.49 15.92 -5.53
CA VAL A 2 -6.91 14.95 -6.49
C VAL A 2 -6.97 15.57 -7.88
N TYR A 3 -5.84 15.65 -8.56
CA TYR A 3 -5.76 16.14 -9.94
C TYR A 3 -5.45 14.97 -10.88
N ILE A 4 -6.18 14.89 -11.97
CA ILE A 4 -5.88 14.00 -13.09
C ILE A 4 -5.32 14.84 -14.23
N THR A 5 -4.11 14.51 -14.68
CA THR A 5 -3.54 15.10 -15.89
C THR A 5 -3.76 14.12 -17.03
N VAL A 6 -4.58 14.51 -18.00
CA VAL A 6 -4.80 13.76 -19.23
C VAL A 6 -3.92 14.35 -20.33
N MET A 7 -3.06 13.54 -20.91
CA MET A 7 -2.17 13.94 -21.99
C MET A 7 -2.70 13.39 -23.31
N GLN A 8 -3.13 14.29 -24.20
CA GLN A 8 -3.28 14.01 -25.62
C GLN A 8 -2.16 14.77 -26.33
N SER A 9 -1.33 14.11 -27.14
CA SER A 9 -0.39 14.81 -27.97
C SER A 9 -1.14 15.65 -29.04
N PRO A 10 -0.97 16.98 -29.15
CA PRO A 10 -0.02 17.85 -28.47
C PRO A 10 -0.61 18.82 -27.41
N ILE A 11 -1.79 18.58 -26.87
CA ILE A 11 -2.49 19.53 -25.97
C ILE A 11 -2.67 18.90 -24.59
N TYR A 12 -2.20 19.60 -23.54
CA TYR A 12 -2.42 19.21 -22.15
C TYR A 12 -3.76 19.78 -21.69
N HIS A 13 -4.67 18.92 -21.26
CA HIS A 13 -5.90 19.34 -20.55
C HIS A 13 -5.81 18.84 -19.10
N GLN A 14 -5.90 19.78 -18.16
CA GLN A 14 -6.06 19.47 -16.75
C GLN A 14 -7.55 19.49 -16.42
N MET A 15 -8.07 18.37 -15.94
CA MET A 15 -9.47 18.23 -15.52
C MET A 15 -9.54 17.70 -14.10
N THR A 16 -10.63 17.96 -13.41
CA THR A 16 -10.90 17.40 -12.09
C THR A 16 -11.20 15.90 -12.18
N LEU A 17 -11.05 15.19 -11.05
CA LEU A 17 -11.44 13.79 -10.97
C LEU A 17 -12.92 13.58 -11.33
N GLU A 18 -13.79 14.50 -10.92
CA GLU A 18 -15.22 14.44 -11.19
C GLU A 18 -15.53 14.58 -12.68
N GLU A 19 -14.88 15.52 -13.36
CA GLU A 19 -15.01 15.70 -14.81
C GLU A 19 -14.52 14.46 -15.58
N PHE A 20 -13.39 13.89 -15.16
CA PHE A 20 -12.85 12.66 -15.75
C PHE A 20 -13.79 11.46 -15.54
N LEU A 21 -14.31 11.28 -14.33
CA LEU A 21 -15.25 10.21 -14.01
C LEU A 21 -16.55 10.37 -14.78
N PHE A 22 -17.08 11.61 -14.88
CA PHE A 22 -18.31 11.88 -15.60
C PHE A 22 -18.19 11.60 -17.10
N GLN A 23 -17.10 12.02 -17.74
CA GLN A 23 -16.84 11.74 -19.16
C GLN A 23 -16.63 10.26 -19.47
N ASN A 24 -16.01 9.50 -18.54
CA ASN A 24 -15.74 8.08 -18.73
C ASN A 24 -16.85 7.16 -18.25
N PHE A 25 -17.75 7.62 -17.35
CA PHE A 25 -18.88 6.82 -16.89
C PHE A 25 -19.88 6.53 -18.03
N GLN A 26 -20.06 7.45 -18.95
CA GLN A 26 -20.87 7.26 -20.16
C GLN A 26 -20.26 6.21 -21.10
N ALA A 27 -18.93 6.14 -21.21
CA ALA A 27 -18.24 5.17 -22.07
C ALA A 27 -18.20 3.75 -21.45
N GLN A 28 -18.16 3.62 -20.12
CA GLN A 28 -18.12 2.32 -19.43
C GLN A 28 -19.47 1.62 -19.37
N THR A 29 -20.58 2.33 -19.44
CA THR A 29 -21.92 1.70 -19.45
C THR A 29 -22.12 0.83 -20.70
N ILE A 30 -21.40 1.12 -21.79
CA ILE A 30 -21.48 0.34 -23.06
C ILE A 30 -20.52 -0.89 -23.03
N LEU A 31 -19.47 -0.86 -22.23
CA LEU A 31 -18.46 -1.94 -22.16
C LEU A 31 -18.74 -2.99 -21.08
N ASN A 32 -19.57 -2.69 -20.09
CA ASN A 32 -19.79 -3.56 -18.93
C ASN A 32 -20.78 -4.70 -19.12
N THR A 33 -21.46 -4.80 -20.25
CA THR A 33 -22.37 -5.91 -20.50
C THR A 33 -21.70 -7.23 -20.89
N ASN A 34 -20.38 -7.22 -21.20
CA ASN A 34 -19.66 -8.43 -21.64
C ASN A 34 -18.40 -8.81 -20.84
N VAL A 35 -18.06 -8.09 -19.76
CA VAL A 35 -16.79 -8.32 -19.02
C VAL A 35 -16.99 -8.85 -17.61
N SER A 36 -18.24 -8.95 -17.12
CA SER A 36 -18.52 -9.32 -15.71
C SER A 36 -18.17 -10.77 -15.34
N ASN A 37 -18.10 -11.69 -16.29
CA ASN A 37 -17.95 -13.12 -15.97
C ASN A 37 -16.51 -13.66 -15.95
N THR A 38 -15.54 -12.98 -16.54
CA THR A 38 -14.16 -13.50 -16.63
C THR A 38 -13.25 -13.05 -15.48
N ARG A 39 -13.57 -11.96 -14.79
CA ARG A 39 -12.73 -11.47 -13.68
C ARG A 39 -12.99 -12.15 -12.34
N THR A 40 -14.22 -12.57 -12.09
CA THR A 40 -14.60 -13.26 -10.85
C THR A 40 -13.93 -14.63 -10.75
N TYR A 41 -13.86 -15.37 -11.85
CA TYR A 41 -13.21 -16.70 -11.90
C TYR A 41 -11.70 -16.67 -11.61
N ALA A 42 -10.99 -15.63 -12.06
CA ALA A 42 -9.55 -15.53 -11.82
C ALA A 42 -9.21 -15.23 -10.35
N TYR A 43 -10.09 -14.51 -9.63
CA TYR A 43 -9.91 -14.20 -8.21
C TYR A 43 -10.19 -15.40 -7.30
N GLU A 44 -11.23 -16.15 -7.55
CA GLU A 44 -11.59 -17.35 -6.78
C GLU A 44 -10.53 -18.45 -6.95
N THR A 45 -10.08 -18.72 -8.17
CA THR A 45 -9.06 -19.75 -8.44
C THR A 45 -7.69 -19.39 -7.84
N VAL A 46 -7.33 -18.11 -7.79
CA VAL A 46 -6.09 -17.65 -7.15
C VAL A 46 -6.21 -17.76 -5.63
N SER A 47 -7.35 -17.40 -5.03
CA SER A 47 -7.54 -17.49 -3.58
C SER A 47 -7.48 -18.94 -3.07
N GLU A 48 -8.10 -19.90 -3.75
CA GLU A 48 -8.06 -21.32 -3.37
C GLU A 48 -6.66 -21.92 -3.45
N HIS A 49 -5.84 -21.51 -4.42
CA HIS A 49 -4.46 -22.01 -4.57
C HIS A 49 -3.50 -21.45 -3.49
N PHE A 50 -3.78 -20.26 -2.96
CA PHE A 50 -2.98 -19.63 -1.91
C PHE A 50 -3.42 -20.03 -0.49
N THR A 51 -4.70 -20.31 -0.26
CA THR A 51 -5.23 -20.70 1.06
C THR A 51 -4.60 -21.97 1.61
N SER A 52 -4.16 -22.89 0.73
CA SER A 52 -3.55 -24.16 1.14
C SER A 52 -2.09 -24.07 1.61
N ARG A 53 -1.44 -22.88 1.50
CA ARG A 53 0.00 -22.72 1.77
C ARG A 53 0.34 -21.76 2.91
N ILE A 54 -0.61 -20.99 3.42
CA ILE A 54 -0.35 -20.00 4.48
C ILE A 54 -0.94 -20.50 5.80
N ASP A 55 -0.06 -20.75 6.76
CA ASP A 55 -0.41 -21.08 8.15
C ASP A 55 -0.75 -19.75 8.88
N THR A 56 -2.04 -19.42 8.95
CA THR A 56 -2.54 -18.23 9.66
C THR A 56 -2.24 -18.27 11.14
N ASP A 57 -2.23 -19.45 11.77
CA ASP A 57 -1.86 -19.61 13.16
C ASP A 57 -0.37 -19.27 13.38
N ALA A 58 0.50 -19.68 12.46
CA ALA A 58 1.91 -19.32 12.51
C ALA A 58 2.10 -17.80 12.39
N LEU A 59 1.33 -17.14 11.52
CA LEU A 59 1.40 -15.68 11.35
C LEU A 59 0.94 -14.96 12.62
N ILE A 60 -0.15 -15.40 13.25
CA ILE A 60 -0.62 -14.83 14.53
C ILE A 60 0.46 -15.00 15.60
N ARG A 61 1.06 -16.19 15.73
CA ARG A 61 2.16 -16.41 16.68
C ARG A 61 3.36 -15.51 16.42
N LYS A 62 3.70 -15.24 15.15
CA LYS A 62 4.77 -14.30 14.78
C LYS A 62 4.40 -12.86 15.21
N LEU A 63 3.16 -12.42 15.01
CA LEU A 63 2.69 -11.10 15.43
C LEU A 63 2.72 -10.94 16.96
N VAL A 64 2.21 -11.91 17.71
CA VAL A 64 2.26 -11.91 19.18
C VAL A 64 3.72 -11.80 19.65
N ARG A 65 4.60 -12.67 19.17
CA ARG A 65 6.03 -12.63 19.51
C ARG A 65 6.67 -11.28 19.16
N PHE A 66 6.37 -10.73 18.00
CA PHE A 66 6.83 -9.40 17.61
C PHE A 66 6.34 -8.32 18.57
N ASN A 67 5.07 -8.37 18.95
CA ASN A 67 4.48 -7.43 19.90
C ASN A 67 5.13 -7.48 21.28
N ASP A 68 5.43 -8.68 21.77
CA ASP A 68 6.14 -8.86 23.05
C ASP A 68 7.58 -8.31 22.97
N GLN A 69 8.31 -8.59 21.89
CA GLN A 69 9.68 -8.11 21.69
C GLN A 69 9.79 -6.59 21.53
N THR A 70 8.71 -5.93 21.13
CA THR A 70 8.68 -4.48 20.87
C THR A 70 7.96 -3.67 21.94
N GLU A 71 7.59 -4.27 23.06
CA GLU A 71 6.86 -3.60 24.15
C GLU A 71 7.63 -2.40 24.71
N ALA A 72 8.96 -2.53 24.90
CA ALA A 72 9.81 -1.45 25.39
C ALA A 72 9.86 -0.24 24.42
N LEU A 73 9.72 -0.45 23.11
CA LEU A 73 9.63 0.63 22.12
C LEU A 73 8.28 1.35 22.21
N ARG A 74 7.19 0.62 22.49
CA ARG A 74 5.86 1.20 22.63
C ARG A 74 5.70 2.04 23.89
N ALA A 75 6.44 1.72 24.94
CA ALA A 75 6.44 2.49 26.19
C ALA A 75 7.10 3.86 26.05
N GLN A 76 7.86 4.09 24.98
CA GLN A 76 8.51 5.37 24.70
C GLN A 76 7.59 6.31 23.92
N GLU A 77 7.79 7.61 24.10
CA GLU A 77 7.10 8.60 23.28
C GLU A 77 7.49 8.42 21.79
N ARG A 78 6.51 8.28 20.91
CA ARG A 78 6.73 7.93 19.51
C ARG A 78 7.67 8.89 18.78
N SER A 79 7.56 10.17 19.06
CA SER A 79 8.41 11.21 18.45
C SER A 79 9.89 11.01 18.75
N THR A 80 10.23 10.48 19.91
CA THR A 80 11.62 10.26 20.35
C THR A 80 12.30 9.13 19.60
N LEU A 81 11.54 8.24 18.95
CA LEU A 81 12.04 7.11 18.17
C LEU A 81 12.42 7.48 16.74
N TYR A 82 12.22 8.74 16.34
CA TYR A 82 12.52 9.24 15.00
C TYR A 82 13.55 10.36 15.03
N GLU A 83 14.27 10.49 13.92
CA GLU A 83 15.12 11.64 13.60
C GLU A 83 14.48 12.36 12.40
N THR A 84 14.07 13.62 12.59
CA THR A 84 13.40 14.39 11.55
C THR A 84 14.39 15.32 10.85
N PHE A 85 14.42 15.25 9.52
CA PHE A 85 15.17 16.17 8.67
C PHE A 85 14.41 16.51 7.40
N HIS A 86 14.90 17.53 6.66
CA HIS A 86 14.25 18.01 5.45
C HIS A 86 15.17 17.85 4.24
N ILE A 87 14.62 17.38 3.13
CA ILE A 87 15.32 17.31 1.84
C ILE A 87 14.63 18.18 0.79
N PRO A 88 15.40 18.82 -0.13
CA PRO A 88 14.81 19.61 -1.21
C PRO A 88 13.98 18.75 -2.17
N LYS A 89 12.81 19.25 -2.58
CA LYS A 89 12.03 18.66 -3.68
C LYS A 89 12.50 19.21 -5.02
N LYS A 90 12.46 18.39 -6.07
CA LYS A 90 12.76 18.82 -7.45
C LYS A 90 11.81 19.93 -7.94
N SER A 91 10.57 19.94 -7.45
CA SER A 91 9.54 20.94 -7.77
C SER A 91 9.61 22.20 -6.91
N GLY A 92 10.65 22.36 -6.09
CA GLY A 92 10.77 23.41 -5.08
C GLY A 92 10.13 23.05 -3.73
N GLY A 93 10.55 23.74 -2.67
CA GLY A 93 10.14 23.47 -1.29
C GLY A 93 10.91 22.29 -0.66
N LEU A 94 10.50 21.92 0.56
CA LEU A 94 11.14 20.89 1.38
C LEU A 94 10.21 19.68 1.55
N ARG A 95 10.83 18.49 1.64
CA ARG A 95 10.16 17.25 2.04
C ARG A 95 10.66 16.88 3.42
N ARG A 96 9.75 16.72 4.36
CA ARG A 96 10.05 16.19 5.68
C ARG A 96 10.29 14.69 5.56
N ILE A 97 11.35 14.22 6.20
CA ILE A 97 11.69 12.79 6.36
C ILE A 97 11.77 12.51 7.85
N ASP A 98 11.03 11.53 8.29
CA ASP A 98 11.07 11.03 9.66
C ASP A 98 11.75 9.65 9.63
N ALA A 99 13.06 9.62 9.84
CA ALA A 99 13.85 8.41 9.82
C ALA A 99 13.77 7.70 11.18
N PRO A 100 13.35 6.43 11.24
CA PRO A 100 13.38 5.68 12.48
C PRO A 100 14.80 5.53 13.01
N LYS A 101 14.99 5.70 14.31
CA LYS A 101 16.24 5.37 14.99
C LYS A 101 16.52 3.86 14.93
N PRO A 102 17.76 3.40 15.18
CA PRO A 102 18.17 2.03 14.92
C PRO A 102 17.24 0.94 15.49
N ASP A 103 16.79 1.09 16.72
CA ASP A 103 15.95 0.08 17.37
C ASP A 103 14.57 -0.01 16.70
N LEU A 104 13.93 1.12 16.44
CA LEU A 104 12.67 1.16 15.70
C LEU A 104 12.87 0.68 14.25
N MET A 105 13.96 1.09 13.59
CA MET A 105 14.27 0.66 12.23
C MET A 105 14.38 -0.86 12.14
N ASN A 106 15.06 -1.49 13.11
CA ASN A 106 15.21 -2.95 13.18
C ASN A 106 13.86 -3.64 13.42
N ALA A 107 13.04 -3.10 14.33
CA ALA A 107 11.70 -3.61 14.56
C ALA A 107 10.82 -3.53 13.30
N LEU A 108 10.82 -2.40 12.59
CA LEU A 108 10.05 -2.24 11.35
C LEU A 108 10.55 -3.12 10.21
N ARG A 109 11.86 -3.38 10.12
CA ARG A 109 12.42 -4.36 9.17
C ARG A 109 11.99 -5.78 9.51
N ASN A 110 11.99 -6.15 10.79
CA ASN A 110 11.49 -7.45 11.23
C ASN A 110 10.00 -7.62 10.89
N LEU A 111 9.16 -6.63 11.18
CA LEU A 111 7.74 -6.68 10.81
C LEU A 111 7.56 -6.78 9.29
N LYS A 112 8.35 -6.03 8.50
CA LYS A 112 8.36 -6.14 7.05
C LYS A 112 8.70 -7.57 6.60
N THR A 113 9.72 -8.20 7.20
CA THR A 113 10.10 -9.57 6.86
C THR A 113 8.98 -10.56 7.18
N ILE A 114 8.31 -10.43 8.33
CA ILE A 114 7.14 -11.25 8.68
C ILE A 114 6.07 -11.15 7.58
N PHE A 115 5.78 -9.95 7.11
CA PHE A 115 4.80 -9.77 6.05
C PHE A 115 5.26 -10.29 4.69
N GLU A 116 6.51 -10.06 4.30
CA GLU A 116 7.04 -10.49 3.01
C GLU A 116 7.19 -12.02 2.92
N GLU A 117 7.55 -12.71 3.98
CA GLU A 117 7.65 -14.18 4.02
C GLU A 117 6.30 -14.85 3.77
N ASP A 118 5.23 -14.29 4.31
CA ASP A 118 3.89 -14.85 4.22
C ASP A 118 3.08 -14.27 3.03
N PHE A 119 3.63 -13.27 2.31
CA PHE A 119 2.94 -12.53 1.23
C PHE A 119 3.61 -12.63 -0.15
N HIS A 120 4.19 -13.72 -0.50
CA HIS A 120 4.98 -13.87 -1.74
C HIS A 120 4.34 -13.39 -3.05
N ALA A 121 3.06 -13.03 -3.08
CA ALA A 121 2.35 -12.76 -4.32
C ALA A 121 1.40 -11.56 -4.31
N LEU A 122 1.35 -10.73 -3.27
CA LEU A 122 0.29 -9.72 -3.13
C LEU A 122 0.56 -8.38 -3.82
N TYR A 123 1.64 -8.24 -4.56
CA TYR A 123 1.83 -7.05 -5.36
C TYR A 123 0.92 -7.09 -6.59
N HIS A 124 0.01 -6.13 -6.67
CA HIS A 124 -0.82 -5.98 -7.85
C HIS A 124 0.04 -5.94 -9.12
N THR A 125 -0.45 -6.51 -10.22
CA THR A 125 0.31 -6.57 -11.47
C THR A 125 0.68 -5.19 -12.03
N SER A 126 -0.04 -4.14 -11.64
CA SER A 126 0.22 -2.74 -12.01
C SER A 126 1.09 -1.98 -10.99
N ALA A 127 1.55 -2.62 -9.91
CA ALA A 127 2.49 -2.04 -8.98
C ALA A 127 3.91 -2.19 -9.51
N PHE A 128 4.59 -1.07 -9.76
CA PHE A 128 5.97 -1.03 -10.26
C PHE A 128 6.93 -0.37 -9.28
N ALA A 129 6.45 0.47 -8.39
CA ALA A 129 7.23 1.07 -7.32
C ALA A 129 7.35 0.10 -6.14
N TYR A 130 8.54 0.09 -5.50
CA TYR A 130 8.85 -0.69 -4.29
C TYR A 130 8.72 -2.22 -4.44
N VAL A 131 8.48 -2.71 -5.62
CA VAL A 131 8.37 -4.15 -5.93
C VAL A 131 9.68 -4.66 -6.47
N LYS A 132 10.21 -5.74 -5.88
CA LYS A 132 11.45 -6.37 -6.32
C LYS A 132 11.36 -6.76 -7.80
N ASN A 133 12.43 -6.50 -8.56
CA ASN A 133 12.53 -6.79 -10.00
C ASN A 133 11.52 -6.05 -10.88
N ARG A 134 10.97 -4.93 -10.44
CA ARG A 134 10.14 -4.03 -11.26
C ARG A 134 10.66 -2.60 -11.18
N CYS A 135 10.55 -1.87 -12.28
CA CYS A 135 10.98 -0.49 -12.35
C CYS A 135 10.04 0.37 -13.25
N THR A 136 10.29 1.66 -13.28
CA THR A 136 9.51 2.62 -14.10
C THR A 136 9.54 2.27 -15.59
N VAL A 137 10.65 1.70 -16.08
CA VAL A 137 10.76 1.28 -17.49
C VAL A 137 9.76 0.17 -17.82
N ASP A 138 9.53 -0.76 -16.91
CA ASP A 138 8.56 -1.84 -17.09
C ASP A 138 7.13 -1.30 -17.15
N ALA A 139 6.81 -0.28 -16.34
CA ALA A 139 5.54 0.43 -16.44
C ALA A 139 5.34 1.07 -17.81
N VAL A 140 6.36 1.79 -18.31
CA VAL A 140 6.32 2.42 -19.65
C VAL A 140 6.14 1.39 -20.75
N LYS A 141 6.92 0.29 -20.72
CA LYS A 141 6.79 -0.81 -21.69
C LYS A 141 5.38 -1.41 -21.72
N ARG A 142 4.72 -1.51 -20.55
CA ARG A 142 3.34 -2.00 -20.49
C ARG A 142 2.36 -1.07 -21.22
N HIS A 143 2.51 0.25 -21.06
CA HIS A 143 1.72 1.23 -21.80
C HIS A 143 1.99 1.18 -23.32
N GLN A 144 3.27 1.06 -23.72
CA GLN A 144 3.64 0.93 -25.12
C GLN A 144 3.01 -0.31 -25.77
N LYS A 145 3.01 -1.46 -25.06
CA LYS A 145 2.39 -2.70 -25.55
C LYS A 145 0.89 -2.56 -25.83
N ASN A 146 0.21 -1.70 -25.09
CA ASN A 146 -1.23 -1.48 -25.25
C ASN A 146 -1.58 -0.52 -26.40
N ASN A 147 -0.59 0.06 -27.11
CA ASN A 147 -0.79 1.09 -28.15
C ASN A 147 -1.71 2.24 -27.68
N SER A 148 -1.63 2.61 -26.41
CA SER A 148 -2.48 3.61 -25.81
C SER A 148 -2.25 4.98 -26.44
N LYS A 149 -3.31 5.60 -26.95
CA LYS A 149 -3.30 6.96 -27.50
C LYS A 149 -3.52 8.03 -26.43
N TRP A 150 -4.03 7.62 -25.28
CA TRP A 150 -4.37 8.48 -24.14
C TRP A 150 -3.68 8.01 -22.89
N PHE A 151 -3.17 8.94 -22.11
CA PHE A 151 -2.54 8.68 -20.82
C PHE A 151 -3.16 9.58 -19.76
N GLY A 152 -3.73 8.97 -18.73
CA GLY A 152 -4.14 9.66 -17.52
C GLY A 152 -3.04 9.54 -16.45
N LYS A 153 -2.69 10.64 -15.80
CA LYS A 153 -1.83 10.65 -14.63
C LYS A 153 -2.61 11.14 -13.42
N LEU A 154 -2.68 10.31 -12.40
CA LEU A 154 -3.26 10.63 -11.10
C LEU A 154 -2.15 10.68 -10.07
N ASP A 155 -2.18 11.66 -9.18
CA ASP A 155 -1.27 11.74 -8.03
C ASP A 155 -2.07 11.99 -6.76
N LEU A 156 -1.77 11.27 -5.71
CA LEU A 156 -2.42 11.41 -4.42
C LEU A 156 -1.60 12.38 -3.55
N HIS A 157 -2.24 13.46 -3.14
CA HIS A 157 -1.61 14.42 -2.23
C HIS A 157 -1.42 13.80 -0.85
N ASP A 158 -0.19 13.92 -0.33
CA ASP A 158 0.20 13.44 1.00
C ASP A 158 -0.23 11.98 1.30
N PHE A 159 0.02 11.10 0.33
CA PHE A 159 -0.43 9.71 0.36
C PHE A 159 -0.07 8.99 1.67
N PHE A 160 1.20 9.05 2.09
CA PHE A 160 1.62 8.41 3.32
C PHE A 160 1.04 9.08 4.57
N GLY A 161 1.09 10.41 4.65
CA GLY A 161 0.59 11.15 5.82
C GLY A 161 -0.92 11.01 6.02
N SER A 162 -1.67 10.81 4.94
CA SER A 162 -3.13 10.59 4.98
C SER A 162 -3.54 9.13 5.19
N THR A 163 -2.60 8.19 5.10
CA THR A 163 -2.88 6.77 5.35
C THR A 163 -2.93 6.51 6.86
N THR A 164 -4.12 6.28 7.39
CA THR A 164 -4.34 6.02 8.82
C THR A 164 -4.27 4.54 9.17
N LEU A 165 -3.98 4.22 10.44
CA LEU A 165 -3.99 2.83 10.92
C LEU A 165 -5.35 2.16 10.71
N ASP A 166 -6.45 2.86 10.98
CA ASP A 166 -7.80 2.30 10.79
C ASP A 166 -8.08 1.97 9.33
N TYR A 167 -7.62 2.80 8.41
CA TYR A 167 -7.73 2.51 6.98
C TYR A 167 -6.95 1.25 6.60
N VAL A 168 -5.71 1.11 7.09
CA VAL A 168 -4.88 -0.08 6.82
C VAL A 168 -5.50 -1.35 7.41
N ILE A 169 -5.98 -1.30 8.64
CA ILE A 169 -6.69 -2.44 9.27
C ILE A 169 -7.93 -2.83 8.46
N LYS A 170 -8.73 -1.85 8.03
CA LYS A 170 -9.90 -2.10 7.18
C LYS A 170 -9.49 -2.73 5.84
N MET A 171 -8.43 -2.28 5.21
CA MET A 171 -7.90 -2.91 3.99
C MET A 171 -7.46 -4.35 4.25
N PHE A 172 -6.68 -4.58 5.30
CA PHE A 172 -6.16 -5.90 5.62
C PHE A 172 -7.27 -6.88 5.98
N SER A 173 -8.38 -6.42 6.59
CA SER A 173 -9.54 -7.29 6.84
C SER A 173 -10.20 -7.83 5.57
N MET A 174 -9.90 -7.25 4.40
CA MET A 174 -10.42 -7.70 3.10
C MET A 174 -9.39 -8.51 2.29
N VAL A 175 -8.14 -8.60 2.74
CA VAL A 175 -7.04 -9.22 1.99
C VAL A 175 -6.53 -10.44 2.74
N PHE A 176 -6.56 -11.60 2.07
CA PHE A 176 -5.96 -12.82 2.62
C PHE A 176 -4.42 -12.66 2.73
N PRO A 177 -3.75 -13.15 3.79
CA PRO A 177 -4.29 -13.93 4.92
C PRO A 177 -4.79 -13.08 6.10
N PHE A 178 -4.71 -11.75 6.06
CA PHE A 178 -5.12 -10.88 7.18
C PHE A 178 -6.62 -10.93 7.41
N SER A 179 -7.43 -11.13 6.36
CA SER A 179 -8.87 -11.37 6.49
C SER A 179 -9.20 -12.58 7.37
N GLU A 180 -8.31 -13.58 7.40
CA GLU A 180 -8.47 -14.73 8.30
C GLU A 180 -7.96 -14.40 9.71
N ILE A 181 -6.86 -13.66 9.83
CA ILE A 181 -6.30 -13.25 11.13
C ILE A 181 -7.33 -12.47 11.95
N VAL A 182 -8.05 -11.53 11.34
CA VAL A 182 -9.04 -10.71 12.06
C VAL A 182 -10.23 -11.51 12.57
N LYS A 183 -10.48 -12.72 12.08
CA LYS A 183 -11.52 -13.63 12.56
C LYS A 183 -11.12 -14.39 13.82
N PHE A 184 -9.82 -14.49 14.11
CA PHE A 184 -9.36 -15.17 15.32
C PHE A 184 -9.59 -14.31 16.58
N PRO A 185 -9.80 -14.92 17.75
CA PRO A 185 -9.83 -14.20 19.03
C PRO A 185 -8.57 -13.35 19.18
N ASN A 186 -8.72 -12.05 19.39
CA ASN A 186 -7.65 -11.05 19.50
C ASN A 186 -6.78 -10.86 18.22
N GLY A 187 -7.07 -11.52 17.11
CA GLY A 187 -6.24 -11.44 15.89
C GLY A 187 -6.14 -10.04 15.33
N GLU A 188 -7.26 -9.30 15.26
CA GLU A 188 -7.25 -7.88 14.86
C GLU A 188 -6.45 -7.02 15.84
N ALA A 189 -6.59 -7.26 17.16
CA ALA A 189 -5.89 -6.49 18.17
C ALA A 189 -4.36 -6.68 18.06
N GLU A 190 -3.91 -7.91 17.84
CA GLU A 190 -2.50 -8.22 17.64
C GLU A 190 -1.94 -7.60 16.35
N LEU A 191 -2.70 -7.67 15.26
CA LEU A 191 -2.34 -7.04 13.98
C LEU A 191 -2.28 -5.51 14.13
N ARG A 192 -3.28 -4.91 14.77
CA ARG A 192 -3.34 -3.48 15.05
C ARG A 192 -2.16 -3.04 15.91
N LYS A 193 -1.87 -3.78 16.99
CA LYS A 193 -0.74 -3.52 17.87
C LYS A 193 0.60 -3.57 17.12
N ALA A 194 0.77 -4.54 16.24
CA ALA A 194 1.99 -4.66 15.43
C ALA A 194 2.14 -3.50 14.45
N LEU A 195 1.08 -3.15 13.73
CA LEU A 195 1.09 -2.09 12.72
C LEU A 195 1.20 -0.70 13.33
N ASP A 196 0.62 -0.45 14.49
CA ASP A 196 0.68 0.86 15.19
C ASP A 196 2.11 1.38 15.33
N LEU A 197 3.08 0.48 15.49
CA LEU A 197 4.49 0.85 15.61
C LEU A 197 5.03 1.59 14.37
N ALA A 198 4.43 1.37 13.20
CA ALA A 198 4.82 2.02 11.95
C ALA A 198 4.25 3.42 11.76
N PHE A 199 3.30 3.84 12.60
CA PHE A 199 2.61 5.13 12.45
C PHE A 199 3.22 6.22 13.33
N LEU A 200 3.26 7.43 12.78
CA LEU A 200 3.67 8.65 13.48
C LEU A 200 2.66 9.76 13.20
N ASN A 201 2.19 10.46 14.25
CA ASN A 201 1.22 11.56 14.12
C ASN A 201 -0.05 11.19 13.33
N GLY A 202 -0.52 9.96 13.44
CA GLY A 202 -1.75 9.47 12.80
C GLY A 202 -1.61 9.02 11.34
N GLY A 203 -0.43 9.14 10.73
CA GLY A 203 -0.14 8.72 9.37
C GLY A 203 1.13 7.87 9.27
N LEU A 204 1.46 7.43 8.05
CA LEU A 204 2.70 6.72 7.77
C LEU A 204 3.83 7.72 7.51
N PRO A 205 4.94 7.66 8.25
CA PRO A 205 6.07 8.55 8.03
C PRO A 205 6.82 8.18 6.74
N GLN A 206 7.37 9.21 6.07
CA GLN A 206 8.28 9.01 4.95
C GLN A 206 9.68 8.68 5.49
N GLY A 207 10.24 7.56 5.06
CA GLY A 207 11.59 7.11 5.46
C GLY A 207 11.60 5.77 6.18
N THR A 208 10.46 5.13 6.39
CA THR A 208 10.41 3.80 7.01
C THR A 208 10.42 2.67 5.98
N PRO A 209 10.95 1.49 6.32
CA PRO A 209 10.99 0.35 5.40
C PRO A 209 9.62 -0.30 5.19
N LEU A 210 8.67 -0.06 6.08
CA LEU A 210 7.35 -0.70 6.08
C LEU A 210 6.30 0.12 5.34
N SER A 211 6.38 1.47 5.36
CA SER A 211 5.38 2.35 4.75
C SER A 211 5.04 1.99 3.29
N PRO A 212 6.03 1.70 2.39
CA PRO A 212 5.72 1.30 1.02
C PRO A 212 5.07 -0.07 0.88
N LEU A 213 5.13 -0.91 1.90
CA LEU A 213 4.57 -2.27 1.84
C LEU A 213 3.08 -2.28 2.20
N ILE A 214 2.68 -1.41 3.14
CA ILE A 214 1.33 -1.40 3.71
C ILE A 214 0.41 -0.35 3.07
N THR A 215 0.86 0.29 2.00
CA THR A 215 0.11 1.23 1.14
C THR A 215 -0.09 0.64 -0.25
#